data_dedb0d5c5fedf6a3c5504928197861d1
#
_entry.id   dedb0d5c5fedf6a3c5504928197861d1
#
_cell.length_a   1.000
_cell.length_b   1.000
_cell.length_c   1.000
_cell.angle_alpha   90.00
_cell.angle_beta   90.00
_cell.angle_gamma   90.00
#
_symmetry.space_group_name_H-M   'P 1'
#
loop_
_entity.id
_entity.type
_entity.pdbx_description
1 polymer ?
#
loop_
_entity_poly.entity_id
_entity_poly.type
_entity_poly.pdbx_seq_one_letter_code
_entity_poly.pdbx_strand_id
1 'polypeptide(L)'
;MLTVELKSRHKMPLYEQLYLKIRGLITDGELTEGDKLPSERGLAANLQISRSTVGLAYGQLYAEGYVEVRPQSGYYVNKIDKINSEKKEEFTDIKNESVNPEPEYEYDFSPFSLCKESFPYRMWDRLYRQCMRDKGEELFNLGERQGDLELRVAIAKYLFGYRGLIIKPENMIIGAGTGYLLQLLEHLIDEKSIIAMENPTYMQAYRIFSSLNRKVQPINLDENGLRVDELNLSEAKAVYLTPSHQFPTGVVMPIKRRKEILSWAAGEDDRYIIEDDHDSEFRYKGLPIPPMKAIDTGNKVVYLGTFSRTIAPAIRIGFMVLPDGLLKVYRKKLAFLACTVPRIDQAVLTEFILGGHYERHINKARKIYKSRHDKLISSLKVFGDKVKIMGGNAGMHLMVKFKLDMTEEEVVSRAEKSGIKLVGLSKHRIGAVSYTHLTLPT
;
A
#
# COMPACT_ATOMS: atom_id res chain seq x y z
N MET A 1 18.73 -0.52 54.85
CA MET A 1 19.98 -0.25 54.11
C MET A 1 19.77 -0.75 52.69
N LEU A 2 19.98 0.05 51.69
CA LEU A 2 19.71 -0.32 50.30
C LEU A 2 20.81 -1.30 49.83
N THR A 3 20.50 -2.60 49.78
CA THR A 3 21.42 -3.64 49.35
C THR A 3 21.17 -3.96 47.88
N VAL A 4 22.07 -3.51 46.98
CA VAL A 4 21.95 -3.70 45.56
C VAL A 4 23.18 -4.44 45.08
N GLU A 5 22.97 -5.58 44.45
CA GLU A 5 24.06 -6.36 43.84
C GLU A 5 24.35 -5.81 42.42
N LEU A 6 25.57 -5.29 42.20
CA LEU A 6 26.04 -4.76 40.93
C LEU A 6 27.12 -5.67 40.32
N LYS A 7 27.09 -5.93 39.05
CA LYS A 7 28.06 -6.81 38.35
C LYS A 7 29.04 -5.98 37.53
N SER A 8 30.30 -5.90 37.98
CA SER A 8 31.36 -5.09 37.34
C SER A 8 31.76 -5.58 35.93
N ARG A 9 31.47 -6.82 35.58
CA ARG A 9 31.76 -7.43 34.24
C ARG A 9 30.57 -7.56 33.33
N HIS A 10 29.54 -6.76 33.53
CA HIS A 10 28.34 -6.76 32.67
C HIS A 10 28.49 -5.74 31.54
N LYS A 11 27.81 -5.97 30.38
CA LYS A 11 27.80 -5.01 29.25
C LYS A 11 27.15 -3.67 29.57
N MET A 12 26.32 -3.63 30.62
CA MET A 12 25.59 -2.44 31.07
C MET A 12 26.44 -1.67 32.10
N PRO A 13 26.60 -0.34 31.97
CA PRO A 13 27.32 0.51 32.90
C PRO A 13 26.78 0.42 34.34
N LEU A 14 27.64 0.60 35.34
CA LEU A 14 27.25 0.47 36.75
C LEU A 14 26.17 1.48 37.20
N TYR A 15 26.19 2.70 36.65
CA TYR A 15 25.15 3.69 36.95
C TYR A 15 23.77 3.26 36.45
N GLU A 16 23.71 2.67 35.31
CA GLU A 16 22.47 2.18 34.68
C GLU A 16 21.91 0.98 35.43
N GLN A 17 22.79 0.05 35.87
CA GLN A 17 22.38 -1.06 36.70
C GLN A 17 21.79 -0.55 38.03
N LEU A 18 22.44 0.44 38.65
CA LEU A 18 21.98 1.05 39.90
C LEU A 18 20.64 1.78 39.72
N TYR A 19 20.52 2.55 38.65
CA TYR A 19 19.28 3.24 38.29
C TYR A 19 18.12 2.24 38.14
N LEU A 20 18.29 1.19 37.33
CA LEU A 20 17.25 0.18 37.09
C LEU A 20 16.82 -0.54 38.38
N LYS A 21 17.77 -0.84 39.24
CA LYS A 21 17.49 -1.48 40.53
C LYS A 21 16.67 -0.56 41.46
N ILE A 22 17.07 0.69 41.65
CA ILE A 22 16.34 1.63 42.49
C ILE A 22 14.96 1.92 41.91
N ARG A 23 14.88 2.11 40.58
CA ARG A 23 13.61 2.27 39.87
C ARG A 23 12.68 1.08 40.14
N GLY A 24 13.21 -0.17 40.05
CA GLY A 24 12.46 -1.39 40.35
C GLY A 24 11.90 -1.38 41.75
N LEU A 25 12.72 -1.07 42.77
CA LEU A 25 12.29 -0.97 44.20
C LEU A 25 11.18 0.06 44.41
N ILE A 26 11.22 1.17 43.66
CA ILE A 26 10.16 2.20 43.69
C ILE A 26 8.89 1.70 43.00
N THR A 27 9.01 1.11 41.80
CA THR A 27 7.83 0.63 41.05
C THR A 27 7.17 -0.58 41.69
N ASP A 28 7.94 -1.46 42.34
CA ASP A 28 7.44 -2.65 43.05
C ASP A 28 6.87 -2.29 44.41
N GLY A 29 7.06 -1.02 44.89
CA GLY A 29 6.54 -0.52 46.12
C GLY A 29 7.36 -0.87 47.38
N GLU A 30 8.58 -1.37 47.19
CA GLU A 30 9.53 -1.59 48.31
C GLU A 30 10.09 -0.28 48.83
N LEU A 31 10.20 0.74 47.96
CA LEU A 31 10.43 2.14 48.32
C LEU A 31 9.15 2.93 48.07
N THR A 32 8.63 3.58 49.11
CA THR A 32 7.35 4.30 49.06
C THR A 32 7.52 5.82 49.00
N GLU A 33 6.43 6.54 48.69
CA GLU A 33 6.41 8.01 48.69
C GLU A 33 6.97 8.58 49.99
N GLY A 34 7.89 9.50 49.85
CA GLY A 34 8.53 10.16 51.02
C GLY A 34 9.74 9.42 51.58
N ASP A 35 10.03 8.21 51.16
CA ASP A 35 11.22 7.49 51.58
C ASP A 35 12.49 8.22 51.14
N LYS A 36 13.43 8.38 52.08
CA LYS A 36 14.70 9.04 51.82
C LYS A 36 15.71 8.08 51.28
N LEU A 37 16.24 8.36 50.09
CA LEU A 37 17.39 7.60 49.55
C LEU A 37 18.68 7.89 50.32
N PRO A 38 19.60 6.93 50.43
CA PRO A 38 20.93 7.16 51.00
C PRO A 38 21.64 8.32 50.32
N SER A 39 22.49 9.05 51.04
CA SER A 39 23.32 10.07 50.40
C SER A 39 24.23 9.46 49.34
N GLU A 40 24.52 10.20 48.25
CA GLU A 40 25.43 9.72 47.19
C GLU A 40 26.75 9.18 47.74
N ARG A 41 27.33 9.87 48.76
CA ARG A 41 28.57 9.46 49.40
C ARG A 41 28.39 8.18 50.24
N GLY A 42 27.27 8.07 50.96
CA GLY A 42 26.96 6.88 51.76
C GLY A 42 26.70 5.65 50.92
N LEU A 43 25.93 5.78 49.82
CA LEU A 43 25.66 4.66 48.92
C LEU A 43 26.91 4.24 48.13
N ALA A 44 27.70 5.20 47.68
CA ALA A 44 28.98 4.93 46.98
C ALA A 44 29.95 4.13 47.85
N ALA A 45 30.08 4.52 49.14
CA ALA A 45 30.90 3.80 50.10
C ALA A 45 30.38 2.39 50.38
N ASN A 46 29.07 2.21 50.51
CA ASN A 46 28.43 0.91 50.79
C ASN A 46 28.59 -0.06 49.60
N LEU A 47 28.40 0.44 48.37
CA LEU A 47 28.47 -0.38 47.14
C LEU A 47 29.89 -0.47 46.53
N GLN A 48 30.88 0.20 47.12
CA GLN A 48 32.28 0.27 46.68
C GLN A 48 32.40 0.76 45.20
N ILE A 49 31.60 1.77 44.84
CA ILE A 49 31.58 2.41 43.52
C ILE A 49 31.89 3.91 43.64
N SER A 50 32.13 4.56 42.49
CA SER A 50 32.40 6.00 42.49
C SER A 50 31.16 6.82 42.88
N ARG A 51 31.37 7.97 43.58
CA ARG A 51 30.28 8.90 43.86
C ARG A 51 29.61 9.41 42.61
N SER A 52 30.37 9.60 41.50
CA SER A 52 29.84 10.04 40.22
C SER A 52 28.87 9.01 39.60
N THR A 53 29.12 7.71 39.81
CA THR A 53 28.22 6.61 39.35
C THR A 53 26.86 6.70 40.05
N VAL A 54 26.86 6.95 41.39
CA VAL A 54 25.60 7.14 42.13
C VAL A 54 24.91 8.42 41.74
N GLY A 55 25.67 9.50 41.54
CA GLY A 55 25.13 10.80 41.14
C GLY A 55 24.44 10.73 39.74
N LEU A 56 25.03 10.00 38.81
CA LEU A 56 24.41 9.74 37.46
C LEU A 56 23.08 8.99 37.62
N ALA A 57 23.07 7.90 38.43
CA ALA A 57 21.86 7.12 38.62
C ALA A 57 20.74 7.96 39.29
N TYR A 58 21.10 8.73 40.33
CA TYR A 58 20.15 9.61 41.03
C TYR A 58 19.68 10.76 40.15
N GLY A 59 20.58 11.34 39.34
CA GLY A 59 20.25 12.36 38.35
C GLY A 59 19.21 11.88 37.32
N GLN A 60 19.36 10.64 36.88
CA GLN A 60 18.40 10.03 35.97
C GLN A 60 17.04 9.77 36.62
N LEU A 61 17.03 9.22 37.85
CA LEU A 61 15.81 9.03 38.64
C LEU A 61 15.08 10.36 38.89
N TYR A 62 15.84 11.44 39.10
CA TYR A 62 15.29 12.78 39.27
C TYR A 62 14.72 13.35 37.98
N ALA A 63 15.46 13.21 36.87
CA ALA A 63 15.02 13.67 35.55
C ALA A 63 13.74 12.95 35.08
N GLU A 64 13.56 11.70 35.47
CA GLU A 64 12.37 10.90 35.15
C GLU A 64 11.26 11.04 36.20
N GLY A 65 11.48 11.84 37.27
CA GLY A 65 10.47 12.14 38.28
C GLY A 65 10.23 11.04 39.30
N TYR A 66 11.06 9.99 39.38
CA TYR A 66 10.97 8.97 40.42
C TYR A 66 11.35 9.49 41.78
N VAL A 67 12.23 10.48 41.85
CA VAL A 67 12.66 11.12 43.10
C VAL A 67 12.66 12.63 42.96
N GLU A 68 12.49 13.34 44.08
CA GLU A 68 12.70 14.78 44.21
C GLU A 68 13.95 15.09 45.02
N VAL A 69 14.53 16.27 44.80
CA VAL A 69 15.65 16.78 45.60
C VAL A 69 15.13 17.81 46.57
N ARG A 70 15.31 17.54 47.89
CA ARG A 70 15.03 18.54 48.94
C ARG A 70 16.34 19.23 49.32
N PRO A 71 16.43 20.57 49.17
CA PRO A 71 17.65 21.31 49.50
C PRO A 71 18.20 20.95 50.86
N GLN A 72 19.51 20.69 50.95
CA GLN A 72 20.24 20.30 52.18
C GLN A 72 19.79 18.99 52.83
N SER A 73 18.78 18.29 52.25
CA SER A 73 18.22 17.06 52.85
C SER A 73 18.48 15.81 52.00
N GLY A 74 18.58 15.90 50.66
CA GLY A 74 18.90 14.79 49.75
C GLY A 74 17.74 14.40 48.85
N TYR A 75 17.74 13.14 48.37
CA TYR A 75 16.77 12.61 47.45
C TYR A 75 15.64 11.87 48.18
N TYR A 76 14.41 12.09 47.75
CA TYR A 76 13.20 11.48 48.30
C TYR A 76 12.35 10.89 47.18
N VAL A 77 11.73 9.75 47.45
CA VAL A 77 10.86 9.06 46.46
C VAL A 77 9.58 9.87 46.27
N ASN A 78 9.25 10.12 45.02
CA ASN A 78 8.01 10.79 44.64
C ASN A 78 6.81 9.84 44.69
N LYS A 79 5.63 10.42 44.83
CA LYS A 79 4.38 9.70 44.58
C LYS A 79 4.34 9.28 43.09
N ILE A 80 4.36 8.00 42.89
CA ILE A 80 4.10 7.46 41.55
C ILE A 80 2.68 6.90 41.57
N ASP A 81 1.80 7.52 40.81
CA ASP A 81 0.50 6.92 40.56
C ASP A 81 0.75 5.56 39.88
N LYS A 82 0.41 4.48 40.59
CA LYS A 82 0.51 3.14 40.04
C LYS A 82 -0.35 3.09 38.79
N ILE A 83 0.27 3.28 37.60
CA ILE A 83 -0.32 2.83 36.36
C ILE A 83 -0.47 1.33 36.57
N ASN A 84 -1.68 0.88 36.85
CA ASN A 84 -2.11 -0.49 37.13
C ASN A 84 -1.07 -1.56 36.78
N SER A 85 -0.09 -1.76 37.67
CA SER A 85 0.84 -2.89 37.58
C SER A 85 0.21 -4.17 38.15
N GLU A 86 -1.09 -4.15 38.45
CA GLU A 86 -1.84 -5.32 38.88
C GLU A 86 -2.19 -6.30 37.76
N LYS A 87 -1.74 -6.00 36.53
CA LYS A 87 -1.66 -7.03 35.48
C LYS A 87 -0.27 -7.04 34.89
N LYS A 88 0.71 -7.61 35.64
CA LYS A 88 1.56 -8.60 35.02
C LYS A 88 0.65 -9.79 34.65
N GLU A 89 -0.32 -9.60 33.81
CA GLU A 89 -0.68 -10.62 32.85
C GLU A 89 0.65 -10.89 32.15
N GLU A 90 1.22 -12.00 32.50
CA GLU A 90 2.26 -12.62 31.74
C GLU A 90 1.93 -12.34 30.29
N PHE A 91 2.75 -11.53 29.60
CA PHE A 91 2.87 -11.64 28.14
C PHE A 91 3.46 -13.03 27.83
N THR A 92 2.96 -14.05 28.58
CA THR A 92 3.09 -15.44 28.28
C THR A 92 2.12 -15.66 27.16
N ASP A 93 2.71 -15.77 25.99
CA ASP A 93 1.99 -16.17 24.79
C ASP A 93 0.77 -15.26 24.51
N ILE A 94 1.00 -14.13 23.85
CA ILE A 94 0.13 -13.84 22.72
C ILE A 94 0.28 -15.12 21.86
N LYS A 95 -0.42 -16.19 22.28
CA LYS A 95 -0.87 -17.18 21.33
C LYS A 95 -1.42 -16.30 20.23
N ASN A 96 -0.69 -16.18 19.12
CA ASN A 96 -1.26 -15.77 17.87
C ASN A 96 -2.54 -16.60 17.78
N GLU A 97 -3.66 -16.07 18.35
CA GLU A 97 -4.97 -16.57 18.00
C GLU A 97 -4.97 -16.38 16.49
N SER A 98 -4.43 -17.41 15.95
CA SER A 98 -4.40 -17.79 14.57
C SER A 98 -5.06 -16.71 13.68
N VAL A 99 -4.27 -15.79 13.15
CA VAL A 99 -4.34 -15.68 11.71
C VAL A 99 -4.18 -17.12 11.26
N ASN A 100 -5.30 -17.81 10.97
CA ASN A 100 -5.25 -19.14 10.36
C ASN A 100 -4.27 -19.00 9.21
N PRO A 101 -3.08 -19.62 9.25
CA PRO A 101 -2.13 -19.46 8.17
C PRO A 101 -2.89 -19.82 6.90
N GLU A 102 -2.89 -18.91 5.92
CA GLU A 102 -3.47 -19.25 4.63
C GLU A 102 -2.88 -20.60 4.23
N PRO A 103 -3.70 -21.55 3.74
CA PRO A 103 -3.21 -22.85 3.30
C PRO A 103 -2.01 -22.65 2.37
N GLU A 104 -0.93 -23.34 2.64
CA GLU A 104 0.26 -23.27 1.78
C GLU A 104 -0.05 -24.08 0.51
N TYR A 105 -0.08 -23.39 -0.64
CA TYR A 105 -0.36 -24.00 -1.92
C TYR A 105 0.95 -24.27 -2.66
N GLU A 106 1.07 -25.43 -3.28
CA GLU A 106 2.19 -25.77 -4.14
C GLU A 106 2.27 -24.82 -5.36
N TYR A 107 1.09 -24.48 -5.91
CA TYR A 107 0.95 -23.56 -7.02
C TYR A 107 -0.11 -22.49 -6.72
N ASP A 108 0.32 -21.23 -6.55
CA ASP A 108 -0.58 -20.09 -6.36
C ASP A 108 -0.80 -19.35 -7.70
N PHE A 109 -1.98 -19.55 -8.28
CA PHE A 109 -2.45 -18.83 -9.46
C PHE A 109 -3.40 -17.68 -9.09
N SER A 110 -3.20 -17.01 -7.98
CA SER A 110 -3.94 -15.78 -7.68
C SER A 110 -3.41 -14.60 -8.52
N PRO A 111 -4.30 -13.71 -9.02
CA PRO A 111 -3.91 -12.64 -9.96
C PRO A 111 -3.05 -11.53 -9.34
N PHE A 112 -2.79 -11.60 -8.03
CA PHE A 112 -2.01 -10.61 -7.28
C PHE A 112 -0.60 -11.10 -6.91
N SER A 113 -0.27 -12.34 -7.23
CA SER A 113 1.06 -12.89 -7.00
C SER A 113 2.08 -12.25 -7.94
N LEU A 114 3.16 -11.70 -7.38
CA LEU A 114 4.26 -11.12 -8.15
C LEU A 114 5.51 -12.00 -8.08
N CYS A 115 6.30 -11.94 -9.15
CA CYS A 115 7.58 -12.61 -9.23
C CYS A 115 8.58 -11.98 -8.25
N LYS A 116 8.84 -12.64 -7.11
CA LYS A 116 9.75 -12.15 -6.06
C LYS A 116 11.17 -11.91 -6.60
N GLU A 117 11.61 -12.70 -7.59
CA GLU A 117 12.94 -12.62 -8.20
C GLU A 117 13.12 -11.39 -9.11
N SER A 118 12.03 -10.71 -9.45
CA SER A 118 12.09 -9.52 -10.32
C SER A 118 12.53 -8.27 -9.55
N PHE A 119 12.35 -8.22 -8.22
CA PHE A 119 12.66 -7.01 -7.45
C PHE A 119 14.16 -6.70 -7.49
N PRO A 120 14.56 -5.46 -7.80
CA PRO A 120 15.94 -5.07 -8.01
C PRO A 120 16.66 -4.73 -6.68
N TYR A 121 16.78 -5.67 -5.73
CA TYR A 121 17.29 -5.47 -4.37
C TYR A 121 18.58 -4.65 -4.30
N ARG A 122 19.61 -5.07 -5.06
CA ARG A 122 20.92 -4.41 -5.02
C ARG A 122 20.87 -2.95 -5.48
N MET A 123 20.05 -2.68 -6.48
CA MET A 123 19.88 -1.31 -7.00
C MET A 123 19.11 -0.47 -6.01
N TRP A 124 18.01 -1.00 -5.45
CA TRP A 124 17.19 -0.32 -4.48
C TRP A 124 17.97 0.04 -3.22
N ASP A 125 18.73 -0.91 -2.65
CA ASP A 125 19.62 -0.68 -1.50
C ASP A 125 20.66 0.41 -1.78
N ARG A 126 21.31 0.35 -2.96
CA ARG A 126 22.28 1.37 -3.36
C ARG A 126 21.68 2.76 -3.42
N LEU A 127 20.51 2.91 -4.07
CA LEU A 127 19.83 4.20 -4.19
C LEU A 127 19.34 4.70 -2.82
N TYR A 128 18.85 3.79 -1.97
CA TYR A 128 18.43 4.12 -0.62
C TYR A 128 19.58 4.75 0.19
N ARG A 129 20.73 4.09 0.21
CA ARG A 129 21.93 4.63 0.88
C ARG A 129 22.44 5.92 0.26
N GLN A 130 22.33 6.05 -1.06
CA GLN A 130 22.68 7.28 -1.75
C GLN A 130 21.77 8.42 -1.33
N CYS A 131 20.47 8.27 -1.40
CA CYS A 131 19.50 9.29 -0.99
C CYS A 131 19.69 9.72 0.48
N MET A 132 19.96 8.77 1.38
CA MET A 132 20.23 9.06 2.79
C MET A 132 21.50 9.90 2.98
N ARG A 133 22.56 9.67 2.19
CA ARG A 133 23.79 10.50 2.24
C ARG A 133 23.60 11.88 1.66
N ASP A 134 22.91 11.94 0.49
CA ASP A 134 22.88 13.15 -0.32
C ASP A 134 21.85 14.16 0.19
N LYS A 135 20.72 13.68 0.71
CA LYS A 135 19.59 14.50 1.18
C LYS A 135 19.43 14.50 2.72
N GLY A 136 20.00 13.50 3.41
CA GLY A 136 20.12 13.44 4.87
C GLY A 136 18.92 13.98 5.65
N GLU A 137 19.15 15.04 6.41
CA GLU A 137 18.17 15.65 7.31
C GLU A 137 16.92 16.17 6.59
N GLU A 138 17.04 16.58 5.34
CA GLU A 138 15.91 17.10 4.56
C GLU A 138 14.78 16.06 4.42
N LEU A 139 15.11 14.78 4.35
CA LEU A 139 14.14 13.69 4.20
C LEU A 139 13.26 13.47 5.44
N PHE A 140 13.64 14.02 6.59
CA PHE A 140 12.88 13.93 7.83
C PHE A 140 11.85 15.06 8.03
N ASN A 141 11.83 16.05 7.14
CA ASN A 141 10.79 17.06 7.10
C ASN A 141 9.52 16.52 6.45
N LEU A 142 8.34 17.08 6.74
CA LEU A 142 7.04 16.64 6.20
C LEU A 142 6.96 16.64 4.67
N GLY A 143 7.73 17.48 3.99
CA GLY A 143 7.70 17.62 2.54
C GLY A 143 6.39 18.22 2.00
N GLU A 144 6.19 18.07 0.69
CA GLU A 144 5.02 18.61 0.01
C GLU A 144 3.80 17.70 0.21
N ARG A 145 2.64 18.30 0.40
CA ARG A 145 1.40 17.57 0.72
C ARG A 145 0.88 16.67 -0.42
N GLN A 146 1.13 17.09 -1.66
CA GLN A 146 0.83 16.27 -2.85
C GLN A 146 1.91 15.21 -3.14
N GLY A 147 2.96 15.12 -2.34
CA GLY A 147 4.19 14.38 -2.61
C GLY A 147 5.26 15.28 -3.22
N ASP A 148 6.52 14.92 -3.04
CA ASP A 148 7.66 15.75 -3.43
C ASP A 148 7.64 16.05 -4.94
N LEU A 149 7.87 17.30 -5.31
CA LEU A 149 7.81 17.77 -6.71
C LEU A 149 8.74 16.99 -7.63
N GLU A 150 9.91 16.62 -7.14
CA GLU A 150 10.89 15.85 -7.91
C GLU A 150 10.31 14.51 -8.36
N LEU A 151 9.58 13.81 -7.49
CA LEU A 151 8.92 12.54 -7.84
C LEU A 151 7.79 12.78 -8.84
N ARG A 152 6.96 13.79 -8.64
CA ARG A 152 5.86 14.11 -9.55
C ARG A 152 6.36 14.46 -10.95
N VAL A 153 7.48 15.20 -11.03
CA VAL A 153 8.17 15.52 -12.31
C VAL A 153 8.76 14.25 -12.95
N ALA A 154 9.40 13.38 -12.15
CA ALA A 154 9.96 12.13 -12.66
C ALA A 154 8.86 11.21 -13.25
N ILE A 155 7.73 11.08 -12.55
CA ILE A 155 6.57 10.30 -13.03
C ILE A 155 5.97 10.93 -14.29
N ALA A 156 5.81 12.26 -14.34
CA ALA A 156 5.29 12.95 -15.52
C ALA A 156 6.16 12.72 -16.76
N LYS A 157 7.50 12.79 -16.60
CA LYS A 157 8.46 12.47 -17.68
C LYS A 157 8.36 11.02 -18.15
N TYR A 158 8.26 10.08 -17.20
CA TYR A 158 8.09 8.66 -17.52
C TYR A 158 6.80 8.42 -18.31
N LEU A 159 5.68 8.98 -17.87
CA LEU A 159 4.38 8.83 -18.53
C LEU A 159 4.36 9.47 -19.92
N PHE A 160 5.05 10.59 -20.09
CA PHE A 160 5.20 11.20 -21.42
C PHE A 160 5.95 10.26 -22.37
N GLY A 161 7.10 9.75 -21.96
CA GLY A 161 7.93 8.87 -22.79
C GLY A 161 7.28 7.52 -23.06
N TYR A 162 6.56 6.97 -22.11
CA TYR A 162 6.00 5.62 -22.20
C TYR A 162 4.55 5.58 -22.71
N ARG A 163 3.70 6.55 -22.30
CA ARG A 163 2.25 6.57 -22.59
C ARG A 163 1.80 7.73 -23.47
N GLY A 164 2.71 8.64 -23.81
CA GLY A 164 2.37 9.88 -24.53
C GLY A 164 1.48 10.84 -23.72
N LEU A 165 1.47 10.70 -22.37
CA LEU A 165 0.67 11.52 -21.48
C LEU A 165 1.39 12.85 -21.17
N ILE A 166 0.78 13.96 -21.52
CA ILE A 166 1.24 15.30 -21.10
C ILE A 166 0.53 15.66 -19.81
N ILE A 167 1.25 15.59 -18.68
CA ILE A 167 0.72 15.83 -17.35
C ILE A 167 1.47 16.97 -16.68
N LYS A 168 0.72 17.89 -16.09
CA LYS A 168 1.29 18.91 -15.21
C LYS A 168 1.56 18.30 -13.84
N PRO A 169 2.80 18.36 -13.30
CA PRO A 169 3.12 17.82 -11.97
C PRO A 169 2.23 18.39 -10.85
N GLU A 170 1.70 19.60 -11.01
CA GLU A 170 0.81 20.25 -10.06
C GLU A 170 -0.58 19.59 -9.97
N ASN A 171 -0.97 18.81 -10.98
CA ASN A 171 -2.21 18.05 -10.99
C ASN A 171 -2.06 16.64 -10.40
N MET A 172 -0.83 16.26 -10.04
CA MET A 172 -0.51 14.93 -9.52
C MET A 172 -0.50 14.90 -7.99
N ILE A 173 -1.05 13.84 -7.42
CA ILE A 173 -1.02 13.53 -5.99
C ILE A 173 -0.38 12.16 -5.81
N ILE A 174 0.62 12.06 -4.94
CA ILE A 174 1.27 10.82 -4.54
C ILE A 174 0.56 10.27 -3.30
N GLY A 175 0.32 8.97 -3.25
CA GLY A 175 -0.33 8.34 -2.10
C GLY A 175 0.07 6.88 -1.90
N ALA A 176 -0.29 6.32 -0.74
CA ALA A 176 0.04 4.97 -0.30
C ALA A 176 -0.73 3.88 -1.07
N GLY A 177 -0.61 3.90 -2.41
CA GLY A 177 -1.24 2.98 -3.35
C GLY A 177 -2.68 3.36 -3.71
N THR A 178 -3.25 2.62 -4.68
CA THR A 178 -4.56 2.91 -5.28
C THR A 178 -5.68 2.99 -4.25
N GLY A 179 -5.66 2.12 -3.21
CA GLY A 179 -6.71 2.11 -2.19
C GLY A 179 -6.84 3.42 -1.42
N TYR A 180 -5.71 4.01 -1.02
CA TYR A 180 -5.70 5.34 -0.38
C TYR A 180 -6.15 6.44 -1.34
N LEU A 181 -5.66 6.39 -2.58
CA LEU A 181 -6.02 7.38 -3.59
C LEU A 181 -7.51 7.36 -3.95
N LEU A 182 -8.14 6.18 -3.96
CA LEU A 182 -9.59 6.05 -4.14
C LEU A 182 -10.38 6.62 -2.96
N GLN A 183 -9.92 6.40 -1.71
CA GLN A 183 -10.52 7.03 -0.54
C GLN A 183 -10.40 8.56 -0.59
N LEU A 184 -9.24 9.06 -1.00
CA LEU A 184 -9.04 10.50 -1.19
C LEU A 184 -9.98 11.08 -2.27
N LEU A 185 -10.10 10.38 -3.40
CA LEU A 185 -10.96 10.76 -4.52
C LEU A 185 -12.43 10.82 -4.13
N GLU A 186 -12.86 9.90 -3.25
CA GLU A 186 -14.22 9.85 -2.73
C GLU A 186 -14.67 11.17 -2.12
N HIS A 187 -13.78 11.85 -1.41
CA HIS A 187 -14.06 13.16 -0.81
C HIS A 187 -14.08 14.34 -1.81
N LEU A 188 -13.62 14.10 -3.05
CA LEU A 188 -13.58 15.12 -4.10
C LEU A 188 -14.81 15.10 -4.99
N ILE A 189 -15.45 13.94 -5.13
CA ILE A 189 -16.68 13.75 -5.89
C ILE A 189 -17.87 14.08 -4.97
N ASP A 190 -18.94 14.67 -5.53
CA ASP A 190 -20.13 14.97 -4.76
C ASP A 190 -20.69 13.72 -4.05
N GLU A 191 -21.02 13.85 -2.77
CA GLU A 191 -21.44 12.73 -1.89
C GLU A 191 -22.67 11.99 -2.39
N LYS A 192 -23.57 12.68 -3.12
CA LYS A 192 -24.80 12.10 -3.66
C LYS A 192 -24.59 11.41 -5.00
N SER A 193 -23.43 11.57 -5.62
CA SER A 193 -23.14 11.01 -6.93
C SER A 193 -23.09 9.48 -6.87
N ILE A 194 -23.65 8.84 -7.88
CA ILE A 194 -23.54 7.40 -8.12
C ILE A 194 -22.25 7.15 -8.92
N ILE A 195 -21.50 6.12 -8.54
CA ILE A 195 -20.34 5.66 -9.30
C ILE A 195 -20.74 4.42 -10.10
N ALA A 196 -20.66 4.49 -11.43
CA ALA A 196 -20.75 3.31 -12.28
C ALA A 196 -19.45 2.50 -12.22
N MET A 197 -19.54 1.19 -12.19
CA MET A 197 -18.37 0.30 -12.22
C MET A 197 -18.59 -0.84 -13.22
N GLU A 198 -17.51 -1.25 -13.90
CA GLU A 198 -17.49 -2.47 -14.70
C GLU A 198 -17.96 -3.67 -13.87
N ASN A 199 -18.69 -4.60 -14.46
CA ASN A 199 -19.11 -5.84 -13.79
C ASN A 199 -18.89 -7.05 -14.72
N PRO A 200 -17.89 -7.90 -14.43
CA PRO A 200 -17.04 -7.96 -13.22
C PRO A 200 -16.02 -6.83 -13.13
N THR A 201 -15.49 -6.59 -11.90
CA THR A 201 -14.61 -5.46 -11.59
C THR A 201 -13.50 -5.80 -10.60
N TYR A 202 -12.64 -4.83 -10.31
CA TYR A 202 -11.68 -4.87 -9.20
C TYR A 202 -12.41 -4.66 -7.87
N MET A 203 -12.70 -5.77 -7.18
CA MET A 203 -13.55 -5.77 -5.98
C MET A 203 -13.02 -4.93 -4.83
N GLN A 204 -11.71 -4.67 -4.75
CA GLN A 204 -11.19 -3.79 -3.72
C GLN A 204 -11.66 -2.34 -3.93
N ALA A 205 -11.72 -1.86 -5.18
CA ALA A 205 -12.28 -0.54 -5.48
C ALA A 205 -13.78 -0.48 -5.12
N TYR A 206 -14.55 -1.51 -5.49
CA TYR A 206 -15.95 -1.63 -5.11
C TYR A 206 -16.14 -1.58 -3.58
N ARG A 207 -15.33 -2.35 -2.83
CA ARG A 207 -15.41 -2.39 -1.36
C ARG A 207 -15.05 -1.05 -0.73
N ILE A 208 -14.07 -0.32 -1.29
CA ILE A 208 -13.71 1.01 -0.82
C ILE A 208 -14.89 1.97 -0.98
N PHE A 209 -15.48 2.07 -2.18
CA PHE A 209 -16.62 2.94 -2.40
C PHE A 209 -17.82 2.54 -1.52
N SER A 210 -18.14 1.26 -1.43
CA SER A 210 -19.24 0.77 -0.61
C SER A 210 -19.03 1.00 0.88
N SER A 211 -17.80 0.85 1.39
CA SER A 211 -17.47 1.10 2.81
C SER A 211 -17.60 2.58 3.21
N LEU A 212 -17.51 3.46 2.22
CA LEU A 212 -17.73 4.91 2.37
C LEU A 212 -19.18 5.32 2.05
N ASN A 213 -20.12 4.34 2.03
CA ASN A 213 -21.53 4.51 1.75
C ASN A 213 -21.85 5.07 0.35
N ARG A 214 -20.91 4.95 -0.60
CA ARG A 214 -21.14 5.37 -1.98
C ARG A 214 -22.07 4.38 -2.69
N LYS A 215 -23.12 4.89 -3.33
CA LYS A 215 -23.96 4.08 -4.21
C LYS A 215 -23.17 3.71 -5.46
N VAL A 216 -23.01 2.41 -5.68
CA VAL A 216 -22.33 1.87 -6.86
C VAL A 216 -23.36 1.21 -7.78
N GLN A 217 -23.32 1.56 -9.07
CA GLN A 217 -24.14 0.95 -10.10
C GLN A 217 -23.27 0.05 -10.99
N PRO A 218 -23.47 -1.27 -10.98
CA PRO A 218 -22.77 -2.18 -11.87
C PRO A 218 -23.24 -2.00 -13.31
N ILE A 219 -22.29 -1.95 -14.25
CA ILE A 219 -22.51 -1.90 -15.70
C ILE A 219 -21.90 -3.15 -16.33
N ASN A 220 -22.65 -3.87 -17.13
CA ASN A 220 -22.18 -5.08 -17.77
C ASN A 220 -21.11 -4.79 -18.83
N LEU A 221 -20.32 -5.84 -19.14
CA LEU A 221 -19.29 -5.81 -20.17
C LEU A 221 -19.79 -6.56 -21.41
N ASP A 222 -19.28 -6.12 -22.57
CA ASP A 222 -19.28 -6.88 -23.83
C ASP A 222 -17.82 -7.19 -24.25
N GLU A 223 -17.60 -7.64 -25.47
CA GLU A 223 -16.27 -7.94 -26.02
C GLU A 223 -15.35 -6.70 -26.15
N ASN A 224 -15.90 -5.50 -26.06
CA ASN A 224 -15.19 -4.21 -26.14
C ASN A 224 -15.06 -3.50 -24.79
N GLY A 225 -15.48 -4.12 -23.69
CA GLY A 225 -15.45 -3.58 -22.34
C GLY A 225 -16.82 -3.06 -21.88
N LEU A 226 -16.85 -2.02 -21.05
CA LEU A 226 -18.08 -1.47 -20.46
C LEU A 226 -19.10 -1.07 -21.53
N ARG A 227 -20.37 -1.47 -21.33
CA ARG A 227 -21.50 -1.16 -22.20
C ARG A 227 -21.95 0.28 -22.03
N VAL A 228 -21.79 1.09 -23.07
CA VAL A 228 -22.13 2.52 -23.06
C VAL A 228 -23.63 2.76 -23.09
N ASP A 229 -24.42 1.87 -23.69
CA ASP A 229 -25.88 1.92 -23.67
C ASP A 229 -26.42 1.84 -22.23
N GLU A 230 -25.90 0.93 -21.40
CA GLU A 230 -26.24 0.84 -19.98
C GLU A 230 -25.73 2.06 -19.19
N LEU A 231 -24.52 2.55 -19.51
CA LEU A 231 -23.96 3.74 -18.86
C LEU A 231 -24.81 5.00 -19.15
N ASN A 232 -25.28 5.16 -20.38
CA ASN A 232 -26.16 6.28 -20.76
C ASN A 232 -27.51 6.28 -20.05
N LEU A 233 -28.01 5.09 -19.69
CA LEU A 233 -29.26 4.92 -18.93
C LEU A 233 -29.06 5.05 -17.41
N SER A 234 -27.82 5.13 -16.96
CA SER A 234 -27.50 5.25 -15.54
C SER A 234 -27.60 6.69 -15.05
N GLU A 235 -27.83 6.85 -13.75
CA GLU A 235 -27.75 8.14 -13.04
C GLU A 235 -26.33 8.47 -12.57
N ALA A 236 -25.32 7.72 -13.05
CA ALA A 236 -23.95 7.85 -12.59
C ALA A 236 -23.33 9.20 -12.98
N LYS A 237 -22.57 9.78 -12.05
CA LYS A 237 -21.74 10.98 -12.26
C LYS A 237 -20.26 10.67 -12.37
N ALA A 238 -19.85 9.46 -11.98
CA ALA A 238 -18.50 8.98 -12.21
C ALA A 238 -18.54 7.53 -12.70
N VAL A 239 -17.53 7.12 -13.49
CA VAL A 239 -17.37 5.74 -13.92
C VAL A 239 -15.93 5.27 -13.65
N TYR A 240 -15.78 4.15 -12.95
CA TYR A 240 -14.49 3.51 -12.68
C TYR A 240 -14.22 2.43 -13.73
N LEU A 241 -13.07 2.51 -14.38
CA LEU A 241 -12.68 1.68 -15.52
C LEU A 241 -11.22 1.22 -15.43
N THR A 242 -10.95 0.04 -16.00
CA THR A 242 -9.59 -0.47 -16.24
C THR A 242 -9.35 -0.71 -17.74
N PRO A 243 -9.35 0.34 -18.59
CA PRO A 243 -9.50 0.22 -20.05
C PRO A 243 -8.24 -0.29 -20.77
N SER A 244 -7.08 -0.21 -20.16
CA SER A 244 -5.82 -0.71 -20.73
C SER A 244 -5.75 -2.24 -20.71
N HIS A 245 -6.31 -2.83 -19.64
CA HIS A 245 -6.43 -4.28 -19.46
C HIS A 245 -7.50 -4.51 -18.37
N GLN A 246 -8.75 -4.72 -18.82
CA GLN A 246 -9.89 -4.83 -17.91
C GLN A 246 -9.69 -5.95 -16.90
N PHE A 247 -9.80 -5.60 -15.63
CA PHE A 247 -9.69 -6.59 -14.57
C PHE A 247 -11.11 -7.06 -14.13
N PRO A 248 -11.37 -8.39 -14.16
CA PRO A 248 -10.43 -9.49 -14.39
C PRO A 248 -10.50 -10.12 -15.79
N THR A 249 -11.29 -9.58 -16.74
CA THR A 249 -11.57 -10.23 -18.03
C THR A 249 -10.40 -10.18 -19.01
N GLY A 250 -9.46 -9.26 -18.81
CA GLY A 250 -8.34 -9.04 -19.74
C GLY A 250 -8.72 -8.36 -21.05
N VAL A 251 -9.93 -7.83 -21.17
CA VAL A 251 -10.37 -7.09 -22.36
C VAL A 251 -9.60 -5.77 -22.44
N VAL A 252 -9.06 -5.48 -23.61
CA VAL A 252 -8.44 -4.18 -23.94
C VAL A 252 -9.48 -3.32 -24.64
N MET A 253 -9.93 -2.25 -24.01
CA MET A 253 -10.97 -1.38 -24.54
C MET A 253 -10.51 -0.66 -25.81
N PRO A 254 -11.21 -0.84 -26.94
CA PRO A 254 -10.87 -0.20 -28.22
C PRO A 254 -11.01 1.32 -28.15
N ILE A 255 -10.29 2.03 -29.04
CA ILE A 255 -10.31 3.50 -29.09
C ILE A 255 -11.73 4.07 -29.32
N LYS A 256 -12.57 3.38 -30.10
CA LYS A 256 -13.96 3.79 -30.33
C LYS A 256 -14.74 3.84 -29.02
N ARG A 257 -14.68 2.76 -28.22
CA ARG A 257 -15.36 2.68 -26.92
C ARG A 257 -14.85 3.72 -25.94
N ARG A 258 -13.53 3.99 -25.91
CA ARG A 258 -12.94 5.06 -25.09
C ARG A 258 -13.54 6.43 -25.44
N LYS A 259 -13.67 6.74 -26.74
CA LYS A 259 -14.29 7.99 -27.21
C LYS A 259 -15.76 8.09 -26.85
N GLU A 260 -16.54 7.00 -26.94
CA GLU A 260 -17.94 6.97 -26.54
C GLU A 260 -18.11 7.32 -25.06
N ILE A 261 -17.26 6.76 -24.18
CA ILE A 261 -17.28 7.05 -22.73
C ILE A 261 -16.80 8.49 -22.44
N LEU A 262 -15.80 8.99 -23.17
CA LEU A 262 -15.39 10.40 -23.06
C LEU A 262 -16.52 11.35 -23.47
N SER A 263 -17.29 11.01 -24.51
CA SER A 263 -18.47 11.78 -24.93
C SER A 263 -19.56 11.77 -23.87
N TRP A 264 -19.78 10.62 -23.18
CA TRP A 264 -20.69 10.54 -22.04
C TRP A 264 -20.27 11.49 -20.92
N ALA A 265 -18.96 11.53 -20.59
CA ALA A 265 -18.46 12.41 -19.54
C ALA A 265 -18.50 13.89 -19.93
N ALA A 266 -18.33 14.21 -21.22
CA ALA A 266 -18.42 15.57 -21.72
C ALA A 266 -19.88 16.11 -21.77
N GLY A 267 -20.87 15.23 -21.69
CA GLY A 267 -22.30 15.62 -21.73
C GLY A 267 -22.78 16.38 -20.49
N GLU A 268 -22.08 16.29 -19.36
CA GLU A 268 -22.43 17.02 -18.14
C GLU A 268 -21.16 17.47 -17.40
N ASP A 269 -21.23 18.64 -16.75
CA ASP A 269 -20.04 19.26 -16.10
C ASP A 269 -19.55 18.49 -14.88
N ASP A 270 -20.43 17.79 -14.17
CA ASP A 270 -20.16 17.04 -12.95
C ASP A 270 -19.84 15.55 -13.19
N ARG A 271 -19.73 15.12 -14.46
CA ARG A 271 -19.32 13.76 -14.81
C ARG A 271 -17.82 13.62 -14.89
N TYR A 272 -17.29 12.47 -14.36
CA TYR A 272 -15.88 12.13 -14.37
C TYR A 272 -15.66 10.67 -14.75
N ILE A 273 -14.48 10.40 -15.30
CA ILE A 273 -13.98 9.06 -15.58
C ILE A 273 -12.80 8.78 -14.65
N ILE A 274 -12.81 7.67 -13.92
CA ILE A 274 -11.72 7.19 -13.10
C ILE A 274 -11.04 6.07 -13.87
N GLU A 275 -9.94 6.40 -14.55
CA GLU A 275 -9.12 5.46 -15.32
C GLU A 275 -8.03 4.87 -14.44
N ASP A 276 -8.16 3.60 -14.05
CA ASP A 276 -7.14 2.87 -13.30
C ASP A 276 -6.23 2.09 -14.26
N ASP A 277 -4.99 2.55 -14.40
CA ASP A 277 -3.98 1.99 -15.29
C ASP A 277 -2.94 1.21 -14.47
N HIS A 278 -3.29 -0.04 -14.10
CA HIS A 278 -2.56 -0.82 -13.11
C HIS A 278 -1.45 -1.73 -13.66
N ASP A 279 -1.49 -2.14 -14.94
CA ASP A 279 -0.53 -3.09 -15.54
C ASP A 279 -0.24 -2.88 -17.03
N SER A 280 -0.47 -1.68 -17.54
CA SER A 280 -0.28 -1.35 -18.97
C SER A 280 1.15 -1.51 -19.49
N GLU A 281 2.12 -1.59 -18.59
CA GLU A 281 3.52 -1.89 -18.90
C GLU A 281 3.71 -3.29 -19.50
N PHE A 282 2.79 -4.22 -19.21
CA PHE A 282 2.88 -5.62 -19.62
C PHE A 282 2.03 -5.89 -20.86
N ARG A 283 2.46 -5.35 -22.00
CA ARG A 283 1.84 -5.62 -23.29
C ARG A 283 2.74 -6.53 -24.13
N TYR A 284 2.15 -7.60 -24.67
CA TYR A 284 2.88 -8.66 -25.38
C TYR A 284 2.67 -8.62 -26.90
N LYS A 285 1.54 -8.06 -27.37
CA LYS A 285 1.20 -7.96 -28.79
C LYS A 285 0.61 -6.59 -29.14
N GLY A 286 0.97 -6.06 -30.31
CA GLY A 286 0.47 -4.80 -30.87
C GLY A 286 1.01 -3.55 -30.16
N LEU A 287 0.68 -2.38 -30.71
CA LEU A 287 1.01 -1.09 -30.11
C LEU A 287 0.08 -0.77 -28.93
N PRO A 288 0.55 -0.07 -27.89
CA PRO A 288 -0.30 0.41 -26.81
C PRO A 288 -1.40 1.34 -27.34
N ILE A 289 -2.63 1.15 -26.90
CA ILE A 289 -3.71 2.12 -27.14
C ILE A 289 -3.49 3.28 -26.18
N PRO A 290 -3.54 4.54 -26.66
CA PRO A 290 -3.42 5.70 -25.78
C PRO A 290 -4.43 5.65 -24.63
N PRO A 291 -4.04 5.95 -23.37
CA PRO A 291 -4.99 6.02 -22.27
C PRO A 291 -6.07 7.06 -22.52
N MET A 292 -7.21 6.94 -21.87
CA MET A 292 -8.31 7.90 -22.02
C MET A 292 -7.86 9.31 -21.65
N LYS A 293 -7.03 9.43 -20.60
CA LYS A 293 -6.42 10.70 -20.18
C LYS A 293 -5.63 11.39 -21.30
N ALA A 294 -4.98 10.63 -22.21
CA ALA A 294 -4.19 11.20 -23.31
C ALA A 294 -5.05 11.82 -24.42
N ILE A 295 -6.28 11.36 -24.55
CA ILE A 295 -7.26 11.82 -25.56
C ILE A 295 -8.43 12.61 -24.97
N ASP A 296 -8.35 12.91 -23.69
CA ASP A 296 -9.33 13.69 -22.93
C ASP A 296 -9.17 15.19 -23.18
N THR A 297 -9.97 15.73 -24.08
CA THR A 297 -10.02 17.17 -24.35
C THR A 297 -10.93 17.93 -23.40
N GLY A 298 -11.83 17.23 -22.70
CA GLY A 298 -12.82 17.81 -21.78
C GLY A 298 -12.32 17.95 -20.35
N ASN A 299 -11.10 17.50 -20.03
CA ASN A 299 -10.52 17.49 -18.69
C ASN A 299 -11.43 16.78 -17.65
N LYS A 300 -11.93 15.60 -18.05
CA LYS A 300 -12.88 14.76 -17.29
C LYS A 300 -12.24 13.52 -16.66
N VAL A 301 -11.00 13.15 -17.07
CA VAL A 301 -10.37 11.91 -16.64
C VAL A 301 -9.49 12.12 -15.44
N VAL A 302 -9.82 11.44 -14.33
CA VAL A 302 -8.93 11.15 -13.21
C VAL A 302 -8.10 9.93 -13.62
N TYR A 303 -6.77 10.06 -13.66
CA TYR A 303 -5.88 8.97 -14.04
C TYR A 303 -5.15 8.43 -12.82
N LEU A 304 -5.27 7.14 -12.57
CA LEU A 304 -4.60 6.43 -11.48
C LEU A 304 -3.49 5.54 -12.02
N GLY A 305 -2.36 5.54 -11.35
CA GLY A 305 -1.26 4.63 -11.62
C GLY A 305 -0.61 4.13 -10.33
N THR A 306 0.06 2.98 -10.41
CA THR A 306 0.67 2.34 -9.24
C THR A 306 2.00 1.67 -9.56
N PHE A 307 2.95 1.79 -8.65
CA PHE A 307 4.22 1.05 -8.69
C PHE A 307 4.14 -0.29 -7.96
N SER A 308 3.04 -0.55 -7.22
CA SER A 308 2.86 -1.79 -6.48
C SER A 308 2.76 -3.04 -7.35
N ARG A 309 2.31 -2.89 -8.60
CA ARG A 309 2.21 -3.99 -9.58
C ARG A 309 3.48 -4.17 -10.39
N THR A 310 4.22 -3.10 -10.60
CA THR A 310 5.39 -3.09 -11.48
C THR A 310 6.70 -3.30 -10.73
N ILE A 311 6.80 -2.89 -9.47
CA ILE A 311 8.01 -3.04 -8.64
C ILE A 311 7.79 -4.08 -7.55
N ALA A 312 6.93 -3.79 -6.56
CA ALA A 312 6.58 -4.70 -5.47
C ALA A 312 5.31 -4.24 -4.75
N PRO A 313 4.42 -5.14 -4.28
CA PRO A 313 3.21 -4.77 -3.55
C PRO A 313 3.49 -3.97 -2.27
N ALA A 314 4.60 -4.26 -1.60
CA ALA A 314 5.00 -3.62 -0.34
C ALA A 314 5.49 -2.18 -0.49
N ILE A 315 5.84 -1.72 -1.71
CA ILE A 315 6.34 -0.35 -1.92
C ILE A 315 5.26 0.70 -1.65
N ARG A 316 4.00 0.32 -1.82
CA ARG A 316 2.83 1.15 -1.52
C ARG A 316 2.89 2.57 -2.09
N ILE A 317 3.42 2.76 -3.29
CA ILE A 317 3.44 4.06 -3.97
C ILE A 317 2.50 4.00 -5.17
N GLY A 318 1.56 4.91 -5.20
CA GLY A 318 0.69 5.20 -6.34
C GLY A 318 0.59 6.70 -6.58
N PHE A 319 -0.01 7.06 -7.69
CA PHE A 319 -0.26 8.46 -8.02
C PHE A 319 -1.63 8.62 -8.67
N MET A 320 -2.21 9.80 -8.50
CA MET A 320 -3.47 10.21 -9.09
C MET A 320 -3.30 11.55 -9.78
N VAL A 321 -3.73 11.66 -11.02
CA VAL A 321 -3.73 12.90 -11.78
C VAL A 321 -5.15 13.43 -11.88
N LEU A 322 -5.40 14.57 -11.25
CA LEU A 322 -6.72 15.17 -11.17
C LEU A 322 -7.00 16.12 -12.35
N PRO A 323 -8.23 16.14 -12.87
CA PRO A 323 -8.77 17.26 -13.64
C PRO A 323 -8.70 18.56 -12.83
N ASP A 324 -8.57 19.71 -13.51
CA ASP A 324 -8.43 21.02 -12.86
C ASP A 324 -9.59 21.34 -11.90
N GLY A 325 -10.82 20.91 -12.25
CA GLY A 325 -12.00 21.06 -11.39
C GLY A 325 -11.82 20.34 -10.05
N LEU A 326 -11.46 19.05 -10.07
CA LEU A 326 -11.25 18.28 -8.86
C LEU A 326 -9.99 18.70 -8.10
N LEU A 327 -8.95 19.18 -8.80
CA LEU A 327 -7.77 19.75 -8.15
C LEU A 327 -8.10 20.98 -7.31
N LYS A 328 -9.00 21.85 -7.79
CA LYS A 328 -9.49 22.99 -7.00
C LYS A 328 -10.23 22.54 -5.75
N VAL A 329 -11.07 21.49 -5.86
CA VAL A 329 -11.74 20.88 -4.71
C VAL A 329 -10.74 20.29 -3.72
N TYR A 330 -9.73 19.55 -4.20
CA TYR A 330 -8.66 19.01 -3.36
C TYR A 330 -7.94 20.11 -2.57
N ARG A 331 -7.49 21.16 -3.26
CA ARG A 331 -6.79 22.28 -2.61
C ARG A 331 -7.64 22.98 -1.55
N LYS A 332 -8.95 23.05 -1.75
CA LYS A 332 -9.88 23.67 -0.79
C LYS A 332 -10.21 22.75 0.39
N LYS A 333 -10.46 21.46 0.14
CA LYS A 333 -11.00 20.54 1.15
C LYS A 333 -9.93 19.70 1.84
N LEU A 334 -8.87 19.27 1.13
CA LEU A 334 -7.97 18.21 1.59
C LEU A 334 -6.48 18.59 1.60
N ALA A 335 -6.13 19.81 1.18
CA ALA A 335 -4.73 20.24 1.15
C ALA A 335 -4.06 20.34 2.54
N PHE A 336 -4.78 20.09 3.64
CA PHE A 336 -4.20 19.98 4.99
C PHE A 336 -3.59 18.60 5.27
N LEU A 337 -3.98 17.57 4.50
CA LEU A 337 -3.46 16.21 4.66
C LEU A 337 -2.00 16.14 4.23
N ALA A 338 -1.16 15.49 5.03
CA ALA A 338 0.21 15.18 4.65
C ALA A 338 0.25 14.05 3.61
N CYS A 339 1.30 14.03 2.78
CA CYS A 339 1.55 12.90 1.90
C CYS A 339 1.78 11.62 2.74
N THR A 340 1.15 10.52 2.33
CA THR A 340 1.20 9.23 3.06
C THR A 340 2.39 8.36 2.68
N VAL A 341 3.21 8.79 1.73
CA VAL A 341 4.42 8.06 1.31
C VAL A 341 5.63 8.71 1.96
N PRO A 342 6.49 7.94 2.67
CA PRO A 342 7.71 8.47 3.27
C PRO A 342 8.60 9.15 2.23
N ARG A 343 9.20 10.29 2.59
CA ARG A 343 10.04 11.06 1.67
C ARG A 343 11.26 10.29 1.17
N ILE A 344 11.83 9.42 2.00
CA ILE A 344 12.94 8.57 1.57
C ILE A 344 12.51 7.66 0.42
N ASP A 345 11.32 7.03 0.49
CA ASP A 345 10.83 6.16 -0.57
C ASP A 345 10.50 6.96 -1.84
N GLN A 346 9.99 8.19 -1.69
CA GLN A 346 9.80 9.10 -2.82
C GLN A 346 11.12 9.46 -3.49
N ALA A 347 12.17 9.79 -2.72
CA ALA A 347 13.49 10.10 -3.24
C ALA A 347 14.13 8.91 -3.96
N VAL A 348 14.06 7.71 -3.37
CA VAL A 348 14.58 6.48 -3.98
C VAL A 348 13.88 6.17 -5.30
N LEU A 349 12.55 6.29 -5.34
CA LEU A 349 11.78 6.07 -6.56
C LEU A 349 12.11 7.12 -7.63
N THR A 350 12.32 8.38 -7.24
CA THR A 350 12.75 9.46 -8.14
C THR A 350 14.05 9.08 -8.84
N GLU A 351 15.08 8.72 -8.07
CA GLU A 351 16.37 8.31 -8.61
C GLU A 351 16.28 7.04 -9.46
N PHE A 352 15.40 6.10 -9.05
CA PHE A 352 15.14 4.86 -9.78
C PHE A 352 14.54 5.13 -11.16
N ILE A 353 13.63 6.11 -11.28
CA ILE A 353 13.03 6.53 -12.55
C ILE A 353 14.04 7.34 -13.37
N LEU A 354 14.60 8.43 -12.83
CA LEU A 354 15.46 9.34 -13.57
C LEU A 354 16.77 8.69 -14.01
N GLY A 355 17.32 7.76 -13.23
CA GLY A 355 18.51 6.96 -13.60
C GLY A 355 18.21 5.88 -14.65
N GLY A 356 17.00 5.78 -15.18
CA GLY A 356 16.59 4.79 -16.18
C GLY A 356 16.56 3.35 -15.63
N HIS A 357 16.63 3.19 -14.30
CA HIS A 357 16.60 1.87 -13.66
C HIS A 357 15.20 1.26 -13.71
N TYR A 358 14.16 2.08 -13.59
CA TYR A 358 12.78 1.64 -13.69
C TYR A 358 12.47 1.07 -15.08
N GLU A 359 12.87 1.75 -16.15
CA GLU A 359 12.67 1.26 -17.52
C GLU A 359 13.38 -0.08 -17.75
N ARG A 360 14.65 -0.19 -17.31
CA ARG A 360 15.40 -1.47 -17.40
C ARG A 360 14.72 -2.58 -16.61
N HIS A 361 14.18 -2.26 -15.44
CA HIS A 361 13.43 -3.20 -14.61
C HIS A 361 12.16 -3.68 -15.33
N ILE A 362 11.33 -2.76 -15.87
CA ILE A 362 10.12 -3.10 -16.63
C ILE A 362 10.45 -3.97 -17.84
N ASN A 363 11.50 -3.65 -18.59
CA ASN A 363 11.91 -4.44 -19.75
C ASN A 363 12.33 -5.87 -19.35
N LYS A 364 13.03 -6.03 -18.22
CA LYS A 364 13.37 -7.35 -17.67
C LYS A 364 12.12 -8.10 -17.20
N ALA A 365 11.27 -7.45 -16.40
CA ALA A 365 10.02 -8.02 -15.89
C ALA A 365 9.11 -8.48 -17.05
N ARG A 366 8.93 -7.64 -18.08
CA ARG A 366 8.14 -7.98 -19.28
C ARG A 366 8.63 -9.26 -19.96
N LYS A 367 9.94 -9.47 -20.06
CA LYS A 367 10.50 -10.71 -20.64
C LYS A 367 10.14 -11.92 -19.80
N ILE A 368 10.25 -11.81 -18.46
CA ILE A 368 9.92 -12.90 -17.52
C ILE A 368 8.43 -13.25 -17.63
N TYR A 369 7.56 -12.24 -17.49
CA TYR A 369 6.11 -12.46 -17.57
C TYR A 369 5.68 -12.97 -18.93
N LYS A 370 6.25 -12.46 -20.02
CA LYS A 370 5.98 -12.99 -21.38
C LYS A 370 6.34 -14.46 -21.50
N SER A 371 7.48 -14.88 -21.00
CA SER A 371 7.90 -16.28 -21.01
C SER A 371 6.95 -17.19 -20.23
N ARG A 372 6.53 -16.75 -19.02
CA ARG A 372 5.55 -17.48 -18.20
C ARG A 372 4.18 -17.54 -18.87
N HIS A 373 3.72 -16.42 -19.42
CA HIS A 373 2.48 -16.31 -20.17
C HIS A 373 2.46 -17.27 -21.36
N ASP A 374 3.51 -17.27 -22.20
CA ASP A 374 3.58 -18.12 -23.38
C ASP A 374 3.60 -19.61 -22.99
N LYS A 375 4.31 -19.95 -21.89
CA LYS A 375 4.33 -21.31 -21.35
C LYS A 375 2.94 -21.73 -20.84
N LEU A 376 2.24 -20.85 -20.08
CA LEU A 376 0.90 -21.13 -19.57
C LEU A 376 -0.09 -21.36 -20.73
N ILE A 377 -0.10 -20.47 -21.73
CA ILE A 377 -0.96 -20.64 -22.92
C ILE A 377 -0.64 -21.94 -23.66
N SER A 378 0.63 -22.27 -23.85
CA SER A 378 1.01 -23.51 -24.55
C SER A 378 0.58 -24.76 -23.78
N SER A 379 0.70 -24.76 -22.45
CA SER A 379 0.23 -25.83 -21.58
C SER A 379 -1.28 -26.00 -21.60
N LEU A 380 -2.03 -24.88 -21.61
CA LEU A 380 -3.49 -24.91 -21.68
C LEU A 380 -4.03 -25.42 -23.04
N LYS A 381 -3.27 -25.31 -24.14
CA LYS A 381 -3.65 -25.82 -25.46
C LYS A 381 -3.83 -27.35 -25.49
N VAL A 382 -3.21 -28.08 -24.58
CA VAL A 382 -3.37 -29.55 -24.45
C VAL A 382 -4.83 -29.94 -24.21
N PHE A 383 -5.63 -29.05 -23.60
CA PHE A 383 -7.05 -29.30 -23.34
C PHE A 383 -7.96 -29.07 -24.57
N GLY A 384 -7.39 -28.60 -25.70
CA GLY A 384 -8.12 -28.39 -26.97
C GLY A 384 -9.35 -27.50 -26.77
N ASP A 385 -10.48 -27.91 -27.36
CA ASP A 385 -11.74 -27.14 -27.33
C ASP A 385 -12.42 -27.08 -25.96
N LYS A 386 -11.91 -27.83 -24.97
CA LYS A 386 -12.42 -27.79 -23.59
C LYS A 386 -12.05 -26.51 -22.85
N VAL A 387 -11.11 -25.71 -23.40
CA VAL A 387 -10.59 -24.50 -22.77
C VAL A 387 -10.65 -23.33 -23.74
N LYS A 388 -11.26 -22.22 -23.30
CA LYS A 388 -11.21 -20.93 -24.02
C LYS A 388 -10.41 -19.93 -23.18
N ILE A 389 -9.30 -19.43 -23.74
CA ILE A 389 -8.42 -18.43 -23.10
C ILE A 389 -8.86 -17.05 -23.57
N MET A 390 -8.96 -16.10 -22.64
CA MET A 390 -9.29 -14.69 -22.88
C MET A 390 -8.23 -13.80 -22.22
N GLY A 391 -8.03 -12.58 -22.75
CA GLY A 391 -7.09 -11.60 -22.18
C GLY A 391 -5.60 -11.84 -22.53
N GLY A 392 -5.27 -12.76 -23.43
CA GLY A 392 -3.90 -13.20 -23.71
C GLY A 392 -2.99 -12.21 -24.48
N ASN A 393 -3.36 -10.95 -24.66
CA ASN A 393 -2.56 -9.99 -25.43
C ASN A 393 -1.79 -8.98 -24.57
N ALA A 394 -2.17 -8.85 -23.32
CA ALA A 394 -1.60 -7.87 -22.38
C ALA A 394 -1.81 -8.30 -20.92
N GLY A 395 -1.18 -7.60 -19.99
CA GLY A 395 -1.40 -7.69 -18.56
C GLY A 395 -0.71 -8.87 -17.88
N MET A 396 -0.96 -9.00 -16.58
CA MET A 396 -0.31 -9.98 -15.72
C MET A 396 -1.22 -11.14 -15.34
N HIS A 397 -2.35 -11.32 -16.01
CA HIS A 397 -3.29 -12.42 -15.78
C HIS A 397 -4.02 -12.82 -17.06
N LEU A 398 -4.54 -14.03 -17.05
CA LEU A 398 -5.40 -14.59 -18.08
C LEU A 398 -6.74 -14.97 -17.49
N MET A 399 -7.80 -14.88 -18.27
CA MET A 399 -9.06 -15.51 -17.92
C MET A 399 -9.24 -16.78 -18.74
N VAL A 400 -9.62 -17.87 -18.05
CA VAL A 400 -9.81 -19.18 -18.66
C VAL A 400 -11.23 -19.64 -18.41
N LYS A 401 -11.94 -19.97 -19.47
CA LYS A 401 -13.24 -20.64 -19.41
C LYS A 401 -13.07 -22.11 -19.71
N PHE A 402 -13.40 -22.95 -18.75
CA PHE A 402 -13.47 -24.39 -18.96
C PHE A 402 -14.88 -24.78 -19.44
N LYS A 403 -14.96 -25.60 -20.45
CA LYS A 403 -16.20 -26.26 -20.92
C LYS A 403 -16.30 -27.62 -20.23
N LEU A 404 -16.62 -27.60 -18.95
CA LEU A 404 -16.79 -28.78 -18.10
C LEU A 404 -18.22 -28.78 -17.57
N ASP A 405 -18.73 -29.98 -17.31
CA ASP A 405 -20.01 -30.16 -16.62
C ASP A 405 -19.79 -30.05 -15.09
N MET A 406 -19.30 -28.91 -14.67
CA MET A 406 -18.94 -28.58 -13.30
C MET A 406 -19.12 -27.07 -13.06
N THR A 407 -19.51 -26.72 -11.84
CA THR A 407 -19.58 -25.33 -11.41
C THR A 407 -18.18 -24.73 -11.16
N GLU A 408 -18.08 -23.40 -11.14
CA GLU A 408 -16.83 -22.69 -10.78
C GLU A 408 -16.31 -23.11 -9.41
N GLU A 409 -17.21 -23.23 -8.42
CA GLU A 409 -16.89 -23.61 -7.05
C GLU A 409 -16.32 -25.02 -6.96
N GLU A 410 -16.89 -25.98 -7.73
CA GLU A 410 -16.37 -27.34 -7.80
C GLU A 410 -14.98 -27.40 -8.41
N VAL A 411 -14.71 -26.62 -9.46
CA VAL A 411 -13.38 -26.53 -10.08
C VAL A 411 -12.37 -25.95 -9.11
N VAL A 412 -12.70 -24.85 -8.44
CA VAL A 412 -11.82 -24.20 -7.44
C VAL A 412 -11.55 -25.17 -6.29
N SER A 413 -12.59 -25.81 -5.73
CA SER A 413 -12.44 -26.74 -4.60
C SER A 413 -11.58 -27.97 -4.95
N ARG A 414 -11.72 -28.51 -6.17
CA ARG A 414 -10.85 -29.61 -6.63
C ARG A 414 -9.40 -29.18 -6.82
N ALA A 415 -9.17 -27.98 -7.34
CA ALA A 415 -7.82 -27.40 -7.49
C ALA A 415 -7.17 -27.21 -6.11
N GLU A 416 -7.89 -26.67 -5.13
CA GLU A 416 -7.41 -26.49 -3.76
C GLU A 416 -6.99 -27.83 -3.12
N LYS A 417 -7.80 -28.87 -3.27
CA LYS A 417 -7.46 -30.24 -2.81
C LYS A 417 -6.22 -30.81 -3.47
N SER A 418 -5.86 -30.30 -4.64
CA SER A 418 -4.65 -30.68 -5.38
C SER A 418 -3.48 -29.72 -5.13
N GLY A 419 -3.55 -28.85 -4.11
CA GLY A 419 -2.50 -27.89 -3.79
C GLY A 419 -2.40 -26.71 -4.75
N ILE A 420 -3.45 -26.43 -5.55
CA ILE A 420 -3.49 -25.37 -6.55
C ILE A 420 -4.50 -24.31 -6.15
N LYS A 421 -4.04 -23.08 -5.94
CA LYS A 421 -4.92 -21.91 -5.67
C LYS A 421 -5.39 -21.30 -6.98
N LEU A 422 -6.70 -21.30 -7.21
CA LEU A 422 -7.36 -20.63 -8.34
C LEU A 422 -8.36 -19.60 -7.82
N VAL A 423 -8.64 -18.57 -8.63
CA VAL A 423 -9.63 -17.55 -8.30
C VAL A 423 -10.76 -17.56 -9.34
N GLY A 424 -12.00 -17.79 -8.87
CA GLY A 424 -13.19 -17.75 -9.69
C GLY A 424 -13.61 -16.34 -10.08
N LEU A 425 -14.23 -16.20 -11.25
CA LEU A 425 -14.72 -14.92 -11.76
C LEU A 425 -15.87 -14.36 -10.88
N SER A 426 -16.65 -15.24 -10.26
CA SER A 426 -17.74 -14.87 -9.34
C SER A 426 -17.26 -13.96 -8.22
N LYS A 427 -16.04 -14.18 -7.70
CA LYS A 427 -15.41 -13.32 -6.67
C LYS A 427 -15.15 -11.87 -7.11
N HIS A 428 -15.25 -11.59 -8.40
CA HIS A 428 -15.05 -10.27 -8.99
C HIS A 428 -16.34 -9.60 -9.46
N ARG A 429 -17.51 -10.18 -9.14
CA ARG A 429 -18.81 -9.62 -9.51
C ARG A 429 -19.50 -8.90 -8.39
N ILE A 430 -20.20 -7.83 -8.77
CA ILE A 430 -21.15 -7.12 -7.94
C ILE A 430 -22.50 -7.82 -8.11
N GLY A 431 -23.03 -8.43 -7.05
CA GLY A 431 -24.26 -9.25 -7.09
C GLY A 431 -23.98 -10.76 -7.34
N ALA A 432 -24.99 -11.58 -7.09
CA ALA A 432 -24.86 -13.04 -7.17
C ALA A 432 -25.13 -13.55 -8.59
N VAL A 433 -24.16 -14.22 -9.24
CA VAL A 433 -24.36 -15.01 -10.47
C VAL A 433 -23.32 -16.14 -10.55
N SER A 434 -23.71 -17.33 -10.99
CA SER A 434 -22.84 -18.51 -11.15
C SER A 434 -22.18 -18.55 -12.53
N TYR A 435 -20.87 -18.84 -12.59
CA TYR A 435 -20.07 -18.99 -13.82
C TYR A 435 -19.01 -20.08 -13.70
N THR A 436 -18.46 -20.52 -14.86
CA THR A 436 -17.35 -21.48 -14.97
C THR A 436 -16.07 -20.82 -15.51
N HIS A 437 -15.74 -19.63 -14.98
CA HIS A 437 -14.58 -18.87 -15.46
C HIS A 437 -13.57 -18.69 -14.35
N LEU A 438 -12.28 -18.88 -14.65
CA LEU A 438 -11.18 -18.71 -13.71
C LEU A 438 -10.21 -17.65 -14.19
N THR A 439 -9.64 -16.88 -13.27
CA THR A 439 -8.52 -15.95 -13.53
C THR A 439 -7.21 -16.62 -13.18
N LEU A 440 -6.22 -16.54 -14.07
CA LEU A 440 -4.88 -17.09 -13.87
C LEU A 440 -3.82 -15.98 -14.05
N PRO A 441 -2.82 -15.85 -13.17
CA PRO A 441 -1.67 -14.95 -13.37
C PRO A 441 -0.76 -15.48 -14.48
N THR A 442 -0.03 -14.59 -15.10
CA THR A 442 0.98 -14.90 -16.12
C THR A 442 2.39 -14.86 -15.56
#